data_f3d493e9bd1c0d944be423d3402ec4b1
#
_entry.id   f3d493e9bd1c0d944be423d3402ec4b1
#
_cell.length_a   1.000
_cell.length_b   1.000
_cell.length_c   1.000
_cell.angle_alpha   90.00
_cell.angle_beta   90.00
_cell.angle_gamma   90.00
#
_symmetry.space_group_name_H-M   'P 1'
#
loop_
_entity.id
_entity.type
_entity.pdbx_description
1 polymer ?
#
loop_
_entity_poly.entity_id
_entity_poly.type
_entity_poly.pdbx_seq_one_letter_code
_entity_poly.pdbx_strand_id
1 'polypeptide(L)'
;HIIAMAKIAKAQNKKVFIHVITDGRDVAPDCAAVYINQLLEVCDDDIKIATIAGRYYAMDRDNRWDRVKKSFDAIAYSHPSTSCDILTYLKESYDSGVFDEFIIPSSFDEYDGLKENDGIIFCNFRSDRMREMSSVFANKNFSEFETIKNILNLATMTQYDKNTPIDVLFPKDAPINTLAEVISNAGLSQLHTAETEKYAHVTFFFNGGIEEPMLNETRVLIPSPSVSTYD
;
A
#
# COMPACT_ATOMS: atom_id res chain seq x y z
N HIS A 1 -0.86 10.97 10.12
CA HIS A 1 0.08 11.30 9.03
C HIS A 1 -0.67 11.81 7.79
N ILE A 2 -1.68 11.09 7.25
CA ILE A 2 -2.45 11.49 6.05
C ILE A 2 -2.97 12.93 6.20
N ILE A 3 -3.69 13.21 7.28
CA ILE A 3 -4.24 14.56 7.57
C ILE A 3 -3.13 15.63 7.60
N ALA A 4 -1.98 15.33 8.22
CA ALA A 4 -0.86 16.27 8.27
C ALA A 4 -0.29 16.55 6.88
N MET A 5 -0.09 15.51 6.05
CA MET A 5 0.39 15.66 4.68
C MET A 5 -0.60 16.43 3.81
N ALA A 6 -1.90 16.15 3.93
CA ALA A 6 -2.94 16.87 3.21
C ALA A 6 -2.94 18.38 3.57
N LYS A 7 -2.84 18.71 4.85
CA LYS A 7 -2.76 20.11 5.31
C LYS A 7 -1.49 20.81 4.82
N ILE A 8 -0.34 20.12 4.80
CA ILE A 8 0.92 20.67 4.27
C ILE A 8 0.78 20.97 2.78
N ALA A 9 0.24 20.04 1.99
CA ALA A 9 0.04 20.23 0.56
C ALA A 9 -0.94 21.39 0.27
N LYS A 10 -2.06 21.45 0.99
CA LYS A 10 -3.01 22.57 0.91
C LYS A 10 -2.34 23.93 1.24
N ALA A 11 -1.50 23.99 2.27
CA ALA A 11 -0.75 25.20 2.62
C ALA A 11 0.22 25.66 1.51
N GLN A 12 0.55 24.78 0.56
CA GLN A 12 1.31 25.06 -0.65
C GLN A 12 0.41 25.31 -1.89
N ASN A 13 -0.88 25.62 -1.67
CA ASN A 13 -1.88 25.85 -2.71
C ASN A 13 -2.04 24.67 -3.68
N LYS A 14 -1.95 23.43 -3.16
CA LYS A 14 -2.20 22.22 -3.94
C LYS A 14 -3.57 21.65 -3.60
N LYS A 15 -4.31 21.21 -4.63
CA LYS A 15 -5.47 20.33 -4.42
C LYS A 15 -5.00 18.94 -4.00
N VAL A 16 -5.70 18.32 -3.08
CA VAL A 16 -5.37 17.02 -2.51
C VAL A 16 -6.52 16.05 -2.70
N PHE A 17 -6.22 14.94 -3.33
CA PHE A 17 -7.12 13.82 -3.48
C PHE A 17 -6.63 12.65 -2.61
N ILE A 18 -7.45 12.21 -1.67
CA ILE A 18 -7.13 11.13 -0.74
C ILE A 18 -7.67 9.82 -1.31
N HIS A 19 -6.79 8.84 -1.53
CA HIS A 19 -7.12 7.49 -1.92
C HIS A 19 -7.12 6.59 -0.68
N VAL A 20 -8.31 6.22 -0.21
CA VAL A 20 -8.50 5.45 1.03
C VAL A 20 -8.27 3.97 0.78
N ILE A 21 -7.44 3.34 1.61
CA ILE A 21 -7.31 1.89 1.69
C ILE A 21 -7.84 1.44 3.04
N THR A 22 -8.89 0.61 3.03
CA THR A 22 -9.52 0.06 4.24
C THR A 22 -8.82 -1.25 4.63
N ASP A 23 -8.74 -1.51 5.94
CA ASP A 23 -8.00 -2.65 6.50
C ASP A 23 -8.91 -3.87 6.76
N GLY A 24 -9.63 -3.89 7.87
CA GLY A 24 -10.53 -4.97 8.26
C GLY A 24 -9.88 -6.32 8.59
N ARG A 25 -8.53 -6.40 8.66
CA ARG A 25 -7.77 -7.60 8.99
C ARG A 25 -6.92 -7.44 10.24
N ASP A 26 -6.19 -6.34 10.36
CA ASP A 26 -5.39 -6.01 11.54
C ASP A 26 -6.22 -5.18 12.55
N VAL A 27 -7.43 -4.78 12.16
CA VAL A 27 -8.47 -4.11 12.95
C VAL A 27 -9.83 -4.77 12.73
N ALA A 28 -10.88 -4.34 13.44
CA ALA A 28 -12.23 -4.85 13.25
C ALA A 28 -12.70 -4.72 11.78
N PRO A 29 -13.46 -5.70 11.25
CA PRO A 29 -13.75 -5.78 9.81
C PRO A 29 -14.72 -4.70 9.30
N ASP A 30 -15.34 -3.93 10.19
CA ASP A 30 -16.39 -2.94 9.92
C ASP A 30 -16.11 -1.58 10.58
N CYS A 31 -14.84 -1.23 10.78
CA CYS A 31 -14.45 -0.04 11.52
C CYS A 31 -14.00 1.15 10.65
N ALA A 32 -13.93 1.01 9.32
CA ALA A 32 -13.41 2.05 8.44
C ALA A 32 -14.13 3.40 8.57
N ALA A 33 -15.45 3.39 8.82
CA ALA A 33 -16.25 4.60 9.01
C ALA A 33 -15.68 5.53 10.09
N VAL A 34 -15.10 4.98 11.16
CA VAL A 34 -14.50 5.78 12.25
C VAL A 34 -13.35 6.63 11.74
N TYR A 35 -12.47 6.06 10.91
CA TYR A 35 -11.31 6.75 10.34
C TYR A 35 -11.68 7.66 9.17
N ILE A 36 -12.66 7.25 8.37
CA ILE A 36 -13.18 8.08 7.26
C ILE A 36 -13.80 9.36 7.80
N ASN A 37 -14.58 9.30 8.90
CA ASN A 37 -15.13 10.49 9.53
C ASN A 37 -14.05 11.48 9.97
N GLN A 38 -12.91 11.00 10.49
CA GLN A 38 -11.76 11.87 10.82
C GLN A 38 -11.15 12.54 9.59
N LEU A 39 -11.15 11.87 8.43
CA LEU A 39 -10.71 12.48 7.18
C LEU A 39 -11.72 13.51 6.69
N LEU A 40 -13.02 13.25 6.79
CA LEU A 40 -14.08 14.16 6.40
C LEU A 40 -14.07 15.47 7.17
N GLU A 41 -13.63 15.47 8.44
CA GLU A 41 -13.45 16.69 9.25
C GLU A 41 -12.44 17.70 8.64
N VAL A 42 -11.55 17.24 7.77
CA VAL A 42 -10.54 18.09 7.13
C VAL A 42 -10.76 18.25 5.62
N CYS A 43 -11.77 17.60 5.08
CA CYS A 43 -12.17 17.75 3.68
C CYS A 43 -12.86 19.10 3.45
N ASP A 44 -12.53 19.72 2.33
CA ASP A 44 -13.11 20.96 1.86
C ASP A 44 -12.93 21.07 0.32
N ASP A 45 -12.95 22.27 -0.26
CA ASP A 45 -12.78 22.47 -1.70
C ASP A 45 -11.38 22.05 -2.22
N ASP A 46 -10.36 22.02 -1.35
CA ASP A 46 -8.99 21.70 -1.70
C ASP A 46 -8.56 20.29 -1.25
N ILE A 47 -9.25 19.70 -0.29
CA ILE A 47 -8.95 18.33 0.23
C ILE A 47 -10.19 17.47 0.07
N LYS A 48 -10.14 16.44 -0.78
CA LYS A 48 -11.26 15.55 -1.06
C LYS A 48 -10.86 14.10 -0.96
N ILE A 49 -11.80 13.24 -0.60
CA ILE A 49 -11.63 11.79 -0.73
C ILE A 49 -12.00 11.41 -2.17
N ALA A 50 -11.04 10.84 -2.89
CA ALA A 50 -11.17 10.53 -4.31
C ALA A 50 -11.60 9.10 -4.58
N THR A 51 -11.02 8.14 -3.85
CA THR A 51 -11.30 6.71 -4.05
C THR A 51 -11.33 5.96 -2.72
N ILE A 52 -11.95 4.79 -2.73
CA ILE A 52 -11.86 3.79 -1.67
C ILE A 52 -11.51 2.43 -2.27
N ALA A 53 -10.73 1.63 -1.55
CA ALA A 53 -10.44 0.23 -1.90
C ALA A 53 -10.11 -0.57 -0.65
N GLY A 54 -10.60 -1.81 -0.56
CA GLY A 54 -10.14 -2.75 0.47
C GLY A 54 -8.67 -3.16 0.25
N ARG A 55 -7.96 -3.46 1.33
CA ARG A 55 -6.56 -3.91 1.27
C ARG A 55 -6.36 -5.17 0.41
N TYR A 56 -7.39 -6.00 0.27
CA TYR A 56 -7.39 -7.17 -0.61
C TYR A 56 -7.02 -6.82 -2.05
N TYR A 57 -7.40 -5.64 -2.53
CA TYR A 57 -7.09 -5.13 -3.86
C TYR A 57 -5.84 -4.25 -3.88
N ALA A 58 -5.76 -3.28 -2.97
CA ALA A 58 -4.74 -2.25 -3.02
C ALA A 58 -3.40 -2.66 -2.39
N MET A 59 -3.38 -3.74 -1.60
CA MET A 59 -2.22 -4.17 -0.84
C MET A 59 -1.88 -5.66 -1.07
N ASP A 60 -2.08 -6.13 -2.30
CA ASP A 60 -1.62 -7.46 -2.71
C ASP A 60 -0.09 -7.54 -2.64
N ARG A 61 0.45 -8.75 -2.48
CA ARG A 61 1.89 -9.05 -2.48
C ARG A 61 2.22 -10.42 -3.06
N ASP A 62 1.22 -11.05 -3.70
CA ASP A 62 1.30 -12.39 -4.25
C ASP A 62 1.22 -12.37 -5.79
N ASN A 63 1.48 -11.18 -6.41
CA ASN A 63 1.42 -10.93 -7.85
C ASN A 63 0.04 -11.22 -8.47
N ARG A 64 -1.02 -10.95 -7.71
CA ARG A 64 -2.40 -11.05 -8.21
C ARG A 64 -2.79 -9.74 -8.89
N TRP A 65 -2.21 -9.53 -10.05
CA TRP A 65 -2.28 -8.27 -10.80
C TRP A 65 -3.71 -7.86 -11.18
N ASP A 66 -4.63 -8.81 -11.29
CA ASP A 66 -6.06 -8.55 -11.47
C ASP A 66 -6.69 -7.78 -10.31
N ARG A 67 -6.20 -7.99 -9.09
CA ARG A 67 -6.63 -7.23 -7.89
C ARG A 67 -6.03 -5.84 -7.89
N VAL A 68 -4.71 -5.76 -8.05
CA VAL A 68 -3.97 -4.50 -8.07
C VAL A 68 -4.52 -3.56 -9.15
N LYS A 69 -4.83 -4.12 -10.34
CA LYS A 69 -5.39 -3.37 -11.46
C LYS A 69 -6.70 -2.67 -11.11
N LYS A 70 -7.59 -3.32 -10.35
CA LYS A 70 -8.87 -2.68 -9.97
C LYS A 70 -8.66 -1.43 -9.12
N SER A 71 -7.73 -1.46 -8.15
CA SER A 71 -7.37 -0.28 -7.36
C SER A 71 -6.63 0.76 -8.20
N PHE A 72 -5.74 0.32 -9.08
CA PHE A 72 -5.06 1.20 -10.02
C PHE A 72 -6.05 1.92 -10.94
N ASP A 73 -7.02 1.22 -11.54
CA ASP A 73 -8.00 1.82 -12.43
C ASP A 73 -8.87 2.88 -11.72
N ALA A 74 -9.25 2.63 -10.46
CA ALA A 74 -9.97 3.62 -9.65
C ALA A 74 -9.12 4.88 -9.42
N ILE A 75 -7.84 4.74 -9.11
CA ILE A 75 -6.92 5.86 -8.87
C ILE A 75 -6.55 6.55 -10.19
N ALA A 76 -6.14 5.79 -11.18
CA ALA A 76 -5.57 6.35 -12.41
C ALA A 76 -6.62 6.92 -13.37
N TYR A 77 -7.76 6.23 -13.48
CA TYR A 77 -8.78 6.53 -14.49
C TYR A 77 -10.14 6.91 -13.91
N SER A 78 -10.26 6.99 -12.59
CA SER A 78 -11.56 7.18 -11.93
C SER A 78 -12.60 6.11 -12.35
N HIS A 79 -12.17 4.84 -12.43
CA HIS A 79 -13.04 3.76 -12.90
C HIS A 79 -12.89 2.48 -12.04
N PRO A 80 -14.01 1.88 -11.56
CA PRO A 80 -15.39 2.38 -11.63
C PRO A 80 -15.62 3.61 -10.76
N SER A 81 -16.66 4.38 -11.07
CA SER A 81 -17.08 5.54 -10.29
C SER A 81 -18.50 5.39 -9.75
N THR A 82 -18.78 6.09 -8.66
CA THR A 82 -20.12 6.17 -8.05
C THR A 82 -20.47 7.60 -7.68
N SER A 83 -21.77 7.93 -7.74
CA SER A 83 -22.30 9.25 -7.38
C SER A 83 -22.69 9.35 -5.90
N CYS A 84 -22.66 8.28 -5.13
CA CYS A 84 -22.91 8.36 -3.69
C CYS A 84 -21.66 8.82 -2.93
N ASP A 85 -21.85 9.38 -1.73
CA ASP A 85 -20.75 9.71 -0.85
C ASP A 85 -20.08 8.44 -0.26
N ILE A 86 -18.87 8.59 0.27
CA ILE A 86 -18.07 7.48 0.76
C ILE A 86 -18.72 6.70 1.92
N LEU A 87 -19.46 7.37 2.82
CA LEU A 87 -20.12 6.71 3.94
C LEU A 87 -21.33 5.89 3.48
N THR A 88 -22.08 6.42 2.50
CA THR A 88 -23.16 5.69 1.85
C THR A 88 -22.62 4.47 1.12
N TYR A 89 -21.55 4.63 0.33
CA TYR A 89 -20.90 3.51 -0.36
C TYR A 89 -20.44 2.41 0.60
N LEU A 90 -19.80 2.82 1.70
CA LEU A 90 -19.34 1.88 2.73
C LEU A 90 -20.50 1.13 3.39
N LYS A 91 -21.58 1.84 3.71
CA LYS A 91 -22.78 1.23 4.30
C LYS A 91 -23.43 0.21 3.34
N GLU A 92 -23.61 0.57 2.07
CA GLU A 92 -24.17 -0.35 1.06
C GLU A 92 -23.30 -1.58 0.88
N SER A 93 -21.97 -1.43 0.96
CA SER A 93 -21.03 -2.54 0.94
C SER A 93 -21.25 -3.48 2.13
N TYR A 94 -21.35 -2.95 3.34
CA TYR A 94 -21.62 -3.75 4.55
C TYR A 94 -22.99 -4.43 4.51
N ASP A 95 -24.02 -3.73 4.05
CA ASP A 95 -25.37 -4.27 3.88
C ASP A 95 -25.38 -5.46 2.88
N SER A 96 -24.44 -5.47 1.93
CA SER A 96 -24.24 -6.60 1.00
C SER A 96 -23.29 -7.69 1.52
N GLY A 97 -22.77 -7.57 2.75
CA GLY A 97 -21.85 -8.51 3.36
C GLY A 97 -20.38 -8.36 2.95
N VAL A 98 -20.02 -7.24 2.30
CA VAL A 98 -18.65 -6.92 1.92
C VAL A 98 -18.06 -5.93 2.90
N PHE A 99 -17.13 -6.38 3.73
CA PHE A 99 -16.51 -5.62 4.81
C PHE A 99 -15.18 -4.97 4.37
N ASP A 100 -14.55 -4.22 5.27
CA ASP A 100 -13.40 -3.34 5.04
C ASP A 100 -12.29 -3.98 4.18
N GLU A 101 -11.88 -5.20 4.48
CA GLU A 101 -10.80 -5.88 3.73
C GLU A 101 -11.12 -6.02 2.24
N PHE A 102 -12.40 -6.21 1.90
CA PHE A 102 -12.87 -6.58 0.57
C PHE A 102 -13.66 -5.47 -0.14
N ILE A 103 -13.67 -4.25 0.38
CA ILE A 103 -14.35 -3.11 -0.27
C ILE A 103 -13.88 -3.02 -1.72
N ILE A 104 -14.85 -3.07 -2.63
CA ILE A 104 -14.57 -3.01 -4.07
C ILE A 104 -14.00 -1.63 -4.41
N PRO A 105 -12.89 -1.54 -5.16
CA PRO A 105 -12.33 -0.24 -5.56
C PRO A 105 -13.35 0.60 -6.33
N SER A 106 -13.52 1.85 -5.91
CA SER A 106 -14.39 2.82 -6.58
C SER A 106 -13.88 4.24 -6.38
N SER A 107 -14.17 5.11 -7.33
CA SER A 107 -13.95 6.55 -7.24
C SER A 107 -15.26 7.30 -7.00
N PHE A 108 -15.15 8.55 -6.56
CA PHE A 108 -16.27 9.44 -6.27
C PHE A 108 -16.33 10.60 -7.28
N ASP A 109 -17.52 11.10 -7.59
CA ASP A 109 -17.85 12.00 -8.70
C ASP A 109 -16.95 13.23 -8.89
N GLU A 110 -16.35 13.75 -7.84
CA GLU A 110 -15.48 14.94 -7.93
C GLU A 110 -14.04 14.62 -8.36
N TYR A 111 -13.73 13.33 -8.57
CA TYR A 111 -12.44 12.88 -9.03
C TYR A 111 -12.51 12.33 -10.45
N ASP A 112 -11.67 12.84 -11.33
CA ASP A 112 -11.67 12.50 -12.75
C ASP A 112 -10.35 11.82 -13.20
N GLY A 113 -9.67 11.16 -12.27
CA GLY A 113 -8.42 10.42 -12.49
C GLY A 113 -7.16 11.29 -12.41
N LEU A 114 -6.00 10.65 -12.52
CA LEU A 114 -4.71 11.30 -12.50
C LEU A 114 -4.48 12.14 -13.76
N LYS A 115 -3.86 13.31 -13.58
CA LYS A 115 -3.52 14.25 -14.66
C LYS A 115 -2.00 14.34 -14.82
N GLU A 116 -1.59 14.85 -15.97
CA GLU A 116 -0.20 15.21 -16.20
C GLU A 116 0.28 16.22 -15.14
N ASN A 117 1.45 15.96 -14.57
CA ASN A 117 2.06 16.73 -13.47
C ASN A 117 1.41 16.57 -12.08
N ASP A 118 0.48 15.66 -11.88
CA ASP A 118 0.08 15.30 -10.53
C ASP A 118 1.23 14.60 -9.79
N GLY A 119 1.26 14.66 -8.47
CA GLY A 119 2.17 13.93 -7.62
C GLY A 119 1.43 12.90 -6.77
N ILE A 120 2.05 11.76 -6.49
CA ILE A 120 1.49 10.75 -5.59
C ILE A 120 2.41 10.57 -4.38
N ILE A 121 1.81 10.60 -3.18
CA ILE A 121 2.48 10.28 -1.94
C ILE A 121 1.84 9.02 -1.34
N PHE A 122 2.62 7.96 -1.21
CA PHE A 122 2.19 6.75 -0.51
C PHE A 122 2.40 6.94 1.00
N CYS A 123 1.31 7.12 1.73
CA CYS A 123 1.33 7.33 3.19
C CYS A 123 1.49 6.05 4.02
N ASN A 124 1.78 4.94 3.39
CA ASN A 124 1.95 3.65 4.03
C ASN A 124 3.39 3.47 4.53
N PHE A 125 3.57 2.89 5.73
CA PHE A 125 4.89 2.63 6.32
C PHE A 125 5.38 1.21 6.07
N ARG A 126 4.48 0.25 5.87
CA ARG A 126 4.82 -1.15 5.63
C ARG A 126 5.15 -1.38 4.16
N SER A 127 6.41 -1.71 3.88
CA SER A 127 6.95 -1.78 2.52
C SER A 127 6.43 -2.98 1.71
N ASP A 128 6.35 -4.18 2.31
CA ASP A 128 6.01 -5.43 1.60
C ASP A 128 4.64 -5.37 0.89
N ARG A 129 3.66 -4.70 1.50
CA ARG A 129 2.30 -4.55 0.97
C ARG A 129 2.16 -3.46 -0.09
N MET A 130 3.16 -2.59 -0.24
CA MET A 130 3.08 -1.47 -1.18
C MET A 130 4.01 -1.60 -2.39
N ARG A 131 4.84 -2.65 -2.44
CA ARG A 131 5.77 -2.89 -3.55
C ARG A 131 5.06 -3.00 -4.88
N GLU A 132 3.99 -3.81 -4.95
CA GLU A 132 3.24 -4.01 -6.20
C GLU A 132 2.56 -2.71 -6.65
N MET A 133 1.74 -2.09 -5.79
CA MET A 133 1.04 -0.87 -6.15
C MET A 133 2.02 0.25 -6.53
N SER A 134 3.12 0.44 -5.79
CA SER A 134 4.11 1.46 -6.14
C SER A 134 4.85 1.15 -7.45
N SER A 135 5.10 -0.13 -7.75
CA SER A 135 5.75 -0.53 -9.00
C SER A 135 4.89 -0.23 -10.21
N VAL A 136 3.56 -0.37 -10.11
CA VAL A 136 2.63 -0.02 -11.19
C VAL A 136 2.78 1.45 -11.62
N PHE A 137 3.00 2.35 -10.65
CA PHE A 137 3.16 3.77 -10.94
C PHE A 137 4.60 4.17 -11.32
N ALA A 138 5.60 3.47 -10.81
CA ALA A 138 7.00 3.90 -10.89
C ALA A 138 7.86 3.12 -11.89
N ASN A 139 7.53 1.84 -12.14
CA ASN A 139 8.36 0.98 -12.97
C ASN A 139 8.04 1.18 -14.47
N LYS A 140 8.98 1.82 -15.19
CA LYS A 140 8.86 2.03 -16.64
C LYS A 140 8.77 0.73 -17.46
N ASN A 141 9.22 -0.39 -16.89
CA ASN A 141 9.21 -1.70 -17.53
C ASN A 141 8.04 -2.58 -17.04
N PHE A 142 7.07 -2.01 -16.32
CA PHE A 142 5.89 -2.74 -15.89
C PHE A 142 5.07 -3.22 -17.11
N SER A 143 4.71 -4.50 -17.15
CA SER A 143 4.11 -5.15 -18.31
C SER A 143 2.90 -6.02 -18.02
N GLU A 144 2.49 -6.14 -16.74
CA GLU A 144 1.39 -7.03 -16.37
C GLU A 144 0.01 -6.53 -16.84
N PHE A 145 -0.13 -5.21 -16.97
CA PHE A 145 -1.27 -4.54 -17.59
C PHE A 145 -0.89 -3.14 -18.06
N GLU A 146 -1.76 -2.50 -18.85
CA GLU A 146 -1.52 -1.15 -19.35
C GLU A 146 -1.60 -0.12 -18.22
N THR A 147 -0.58 0.76 -18.15
CA THR A 147 -0.46 1.80 -17.12
C THR A 147 -0.26 3.18 -17.74
N ILE A 148 -0.43 4.23 -16.95
CA ILE A 148 -0.13 5.59 -17.34
C ILE A 148 1.40 5.76 -17.42
N LYS A 149 1.93 6.07 -18.60
CA LYS A 149 3.39 6.05 -18.85
C LYS A 149 4.18 7.31 -18.43
N ASN A 150 3.52 8.40 -18.11
CA ASN A 150 4.17 9.71 -17.86
C ASN A 150 3.80 10.27 -16.49
N ILE A 151 3.87 9.48 -15.47
CA ILE A 151 3.69 9.92 -14.10
C ILE A 151 5.07 10.09 -13.49
N LEU A 152 5.48 11.18 -12.94
CA LEU A 152 4.95 12.04 -11.92
C LEU A 152 5.96 12.08 -10.79
N ASN A 153 5.89 13.04 -9.98
CA ASN A 153 6.63 13.06 -8.73
C ASN A 153 6.02 12.03 -7.78
N LEU A 154 6.71 10.92 -7.57
CA LEU A 154 6.29 9.86 -6.64
C LEU A 154 7.12 9.94 -5.37
N ALA A 155 6.45 9.90 -4.22
CA ALA A 155 7.10 9.83 -2.93
C ALA A 155 6.47 8.76 -2.03
N THR A 156 7.28 8.14 -1.19
CA THR A 156 6.85 7.14 -0.21
C THR A 156 7.29 7.54 1.19
N MET A 157 6.53 7.15 2.21
CA MET A 157 6.93 7.41 3.60
C MET A 157 8.22 6.66 3.96
N THR A 158 8.37 5.43 3.51
CA THR A 158 9.57 4.60 3.75
C THR A 158 9.97 3.92 2.46
N GLN A 159 11.19 3.44 2.36
CA GLN A 159 11.66 2.70 1.19
C GLN A 159 10.91 1.37 1.03
N TYR A 160 10.21 1.20 -0.09
CA TYR A 160 9.49 -0.05 -0.40
C TYR A 160 10.34 -1.01 -1.21
N ASP A 161 11.11 -0.49 -2.16
CA ASP A 161 12.05 -1.24 -3.00
C ASP A 161 13.26 -0.34 -3.33
N LYS A 162 14.46 -0.90 -3.23
CA LYS A 162 15.70 -0.19 -3.54
C LYS A 162 15.90 0.09 -5.04
N ASN A 163 15.28 -0.72 -5.88
CA ASN A 163 15.46 -0.66 -7.34
C ASN A 163 14.44 0.25 -8.02
N THR A 164 13.42 0.69 -7.31
CA THR A 164 12.38 1.57 -7.86
C THR A 164 12.73 3.03 -7.57
N PRO A 165 12.83 3.90 -8.60
CA PRO A 165 13.23 5.29 -8.44
C PRO A 165 12.07 6.13 -7.90
N ILE A 166 11.83 6.06 -6.60
CA ILE A 166 10.82 6.82 -5.87
C ILE A 166 11.49 7.57 -4.74
N ASP A 167 11.12 8.83 -4.53
CA ASP A 167 11.62 9.63 -3.42
C ASP A 167 11.12 9.06 -2.08
N VAL A 168 12.02 8.94 -1.10
CA VAL A 168 11.70 8.45 0.24
C VAL A 168 11.74 9.59 1.22
N LEU A 169 10.57 9.88 1.85
CA LEU A 169 10.44 11.00 2.78
C LEU A 169 11.13 10.75 4.12
N PHE A 170 11.06 9.51 4.61
CA PHE A 170 11.64 9.07 5.88
C PHE A 170 12.47 7.80 5.66
N PRO A 171 13.70 7.93 5.16
CA PRO A 171 14.59 6.78 5.04
C PRO A 171 14.83 6.15 6.42
N LYS A 172 14.81 4.82 6.47
CA LYS A 172 15.11 4.11 7.70
C LYS A 172 16.60 3.92 7.83
N ASP A 173 17.15 4.24 8.99
CA ASP A 173 18.43 3.71 9.40
C ASP A 173 18.26 2.21 9.65
N ALA A 174 19.11 1.39 9.08
CA ALA A 174 19.11 -0.04 9.35
C ALA A 174 19.47 -0.25 10.83
N PRO A 175 18.67 -1.02 11.60
CA PRO A 175 19.04 -1.35 12.96
C PRO A 175 20.36 -2.16 12.94
N ILE A 176 21.27 -1.82 13.83
CA ILE A 176 22.50 -2.56 14.07
C ILE A 176 22.30 -3.58 15.18
N ASN A 177 23.12 -4.64 15.20
CA ASN A 177 23.05 -5.73 16.17
C ASN A 177 21.68 -6.44 16.16
N THR A 178 21.14 -6.68 14.96
CA THR A 178 19.98 -7.58 14.83
C THR A 178 20.37 -8.98 15.33
N LEU A 179 19.38 -9.79 15.73
CA LEU A 179 19.68 -11.16 16.19
C LEU A 179 20.42 -11.97 15.11
N ALA A 180 20.03 -11.83 13.85
CA ALA A 180 20.70 -12.47 12.72
C ALA A 180 22.18 -12.05 12.61
N GLU A 181 22.46 -10.76 12.77
CA GLU A 181 23.83 -10.22 12.76
C GLU A 181 24.66 -10.73 13.95
N VAL A 182 24.08 -10.75 15.14
CA VAL A 182 24.76 -11.24 16.36
C VAL A 182 25.11 -12.73 16.22
N ILE A 183 24.18 -13.55 15.72
CA ILE A 183 24.43 -14.99 15.48
C ILE A 183 25.53 -15.17 14.43
N SER A 184 25.45 -14.42 13.33
CA SER A 184 26.43 -14.44 12.24
C SER A 184 27.82 -14.05 12.73
N ASN A 185 27.95 -12.96 13.51
CA ASN A 185 29.22 -12.48 14.08
C ASN A 185 29.80 -13.44 15.09
N ALA A 186 28.97 -14.24 15.76
CA ALA A 186 29.42 -15.33 16.62
C ALA A 186 29.91 -16.57 15.85
N GLY A 187 29.85 -16.56 14.50
CA GLY A 187 30.25 -17.69 13.65
C GLY A 187 29.27 -18.87 13.67
N LEU A 188 28.08 -18.68 14.23
CA LEU A 188 27.03 -19.69 14.31
C LEU A 188 26.19 -19.74 13.03
N SER A 189 25.63 -20.94 12.77
CA SER A 189 24.68 -21.12 11.66
C SER A 189 23.27 -20.80 12.09
N GLN A 190 22.46 -20.27 11.15
CA GLN A 190 21.06 -19.97 11.35
C GLN A 190 20.22 -20.40 10.15
N LEU A 191 18.99 -20.87 10.42
CA LEU A 191 18.02 -21.25 9.40
C LEU A 191 16.78 -20.36 9.54
N HIS A 192 16.46 -19.67 8.45
CA HIS A 192 15.23 -18.89 8.33
C HIS A 192 14.27 -19.59 7.38
N THR A 193 13.10 -19.99 7.87
CA THR A 193 12.11 -20.69 7.07
C THR A 193 10.71 -20.21 7.41
N ALA A 194 9.90 -20.04 6.38
CA ALA A 194 8.47 -19.72 6.50
C ALA A 194 7.76 -19.98 5.17
N GLU A 195 6.45 -19.96 5.21
CA GLU A 195 5.63 -19.89 4.01
C GLU A 195 5.79 -18.54 3.30
N THR A 196 5.41 -18.49 2.01
CA THR A 196 5.48 -17.28 1.16
C THR A 196 4.89 -16.06 1.86
N GLU A 197 3.74 -16.21 2.51
CA GLU A 197 3.04 -15.14 3.26
C GLU A 197 3.90 -14.55 4.39
N LYS A 198 4.77 -15.32 5.01
CA LYS A 198 5.59 -14.92 6.17
C LYS A 198 7.09 -14.85 5.86
N TYR A 199 7.50 -15.16 4.64
CA TYR A 199 8.92 -15.26 4.30
C TYR A 199 9.68 -13.95 4.52
N ALA A 200 9.12 -12.83 4.08
CA ALA A 200 9.72 -11.51 4.31
C ALA A 200 9.90 -11.17 5.81
N HIS A 201 9.02 -11.70 6.68
CA HIS A 201 9.11 -11.44 8.12
C HIS A 201 10.32 -12.13 8.75
N VAL A 202 10.64 -13.36 8.31
CA VAL A 202 11.75 -14.12 8.85
C VAL A 202 13.07 -13.89 8.10
N THR A 203 13.06 -13.10 7.03
CA THR A 203 14.26 -12.74 6.25
C THR A 203 14.50 -11.24 6.31
N PHE A 204 13.92 -10.47 5.40
CA PHE A 204 14.12 -9.03 5.26
C PHE A 204 13.89 -8.25 6.56
N PHE A 205 12.72 -8.42 7.21
CA PHE A 205 12.42 -7.68 8.45
C PHE A 205 13.26 -8.17 9.63
N PHE A 206 13.50 -9.47 9.74
CA PHE A 206 14.32 -10.05 10.80
C PHE A 206 15.78 -9.59 10.68
N ASN A 207 16.28 -9.42 9.46
CA ASN A 207 17.61 -8.91 9.16
C ASN A 207 17.69 -7.37 9.15
N GLY A 208 16.69 -6.68 9.74
CA GLY A 208 16.71 -5.23 9.86
C GLY A 208 16.53 -4.46 8.53
N GLY A 209 15.90 -5.08 7.52
CA GLY A 209 15.69 -4.49 6.21
C GLY A 209 16.81 -4.79 5.21
N ILE A 210 17.63 -5.78 5.48
CA ILE A 210 18.69 -6.27 4.58
C ILE A 210 18.16 -7.50 3.81
N GLU A 211 18.15 -7.41 2.48
CA GLU A 211 17.68 -8.53 1.62
C GLU A 211 18.70 -9.67 1.57
N GLU A 212 20.01 -9.36 1.55
CA GLU A 212 21.07 -10.34 1.47
C GLU A 212 21.11 -11.21 2.73
N PRO A 213 21.30 -12.53 2.62
CA PRO A 213 21.52 -13.39 3.76
C PRO A 213 22.76 -12.98 4.56
N MET A 214 22.71 -13.09 5.88
CA MET A 214 23.89 -12.96 6.72
C MET A 214 24.87 -14.14 6.50
N LEU A 215 26.11 -13.98 6.92
CA LEU A 215 27.07 -15.07 6.86
C LEU A 215 26.55 -16.28 7.68
N ASN A 216 26.62 -17.49 7.10
CA ASN A 216 26.08 -18.73 7.66
C ASN A 216 24.55 -18.75 7.85
N GLU A 217 23.82 -17.90 7.15
CA GLU A 217 22.35 -17.92 7.08
C GLU A 217 21.89 -18.79 5.91
N THR A 218 21.01 -19.74 6.19
CA THR A 218 20.31 -20.54 5.19
C THR A 218 18.84 -20.15 5.17
N ARG A 219 18.27 -20.01 3.96
CA ARG A 219 16.86 -19.64 3.76
C ARG A 219 16.10 -20.75 3.05
N VAL A 220 14.92 -21.12 3.60
CA VAL A 220 14.03 -22.11 2.99
C VAL A 220 12.63 -21.51 2.89
N LEU A 221 12.17 -21.35 1.66
CA LEU A 221 10.82 -20.88 1.36
C LEU A 221 9.90 -22.09 1.20
N ILE A 222 8.79 -22.11 1.92
CA ILE A 222 7.69 -23.06 1.75
C ILE A 222 6.58 -22.36 0.99
N PRO A 223 6.14 -22.87 -0.17
CA PRO A 223 5.02 -22.25 -0.90
C PRO A 223 3.74 -22.24 -0.07
N SER A 224 3.13 -21.06 0.06
CA SER A 224 1.81 -20.94 0.68
C SER A 224 0.72 -21.53 -0.24
N PRO A 225 -0.37 -22.10 0.30
CA PRO A 225 -1.47 -22.58 -0.51
C PRO A 225 -2.16 -21.42 -1.25
N SER A 226 -2.63 -21.68 -2.47
CA SER A 226 -3.36 -20.69 -3.29
C SER A 226 -4.82 -20.60 -2.84
N VAL A 227 -5.05 -19.92 -1.70
CA VAL A 227 -6.38 -19.67 -1.14
C VAL A 227 -6.71 -18.18 -1.20
N SER A 228 -7.99 -17.84 -1.07
CA SER A 228 -8.42 -16.42 -1.10
C SER A 228 -8.00 -15.67 0.18
N THR A 229 -8.03 -16.35 1.31
CA THR A 229 -7.60 -15.86 2.63
C THR A 229 -6.87 -16.97 3.38
N TYR A 230 -5.97 -16.60 4.29
CA TYR A 230 -5.31 -17.52 5.22
C TYR A 230 -5.98 -17.39 6.58
N ASP A 231 -6.48 -18.48 7.12
CA ASP A 231 -7.09 -18.56 8.45
C ASP A 231 -6.03 -18.57 9.56
#